data_da17ae6983d0cb84c82a454a13a83f62
#
_entry.id   da17ae6983d0cb84c82a454a13a83f62
#
_cell.length_a   1.000
_cell.length_b   1.000
_cell.length_c   1.000
_cell.angle_alpha   90.00
_cell.angle_beta   90.00
_cell.angle_gamma   90.00
#
_symmetry.space_group_name_H-M   'P 1'
#
loop_
_entity.id
_entity.type
_entity.pdbx_description
1 polymer ?
#
loop_
_entity_poly.entity_id
_entity_poly.type
_entity_poly.pdbx_seq_one_letter_code
_entity_poly.pdbx_strand_id
1 'polypeptide(L)'
;MKKIIAGLMIASAMLTFGCSGRNADFGTVDMKKVEAEATVVKDTKEDVTKKMQDLKASMDKDMAGKSAEEQKKVAEDYTARAQLIQTEAQNKLKASLDTALSQVAKEKGLGAILIKDAVPQGGTDVTKEVIEKMK
;
A
#
# COMPACT_ATOMS: atom_id res chain seq x y z
N MET A 1 16.29 39.50 71.06
CA MET A 1 17.29 39.04 70.09
C MET A 1 17.05 37.57 69.80
N LYS A 2 16.21 37.29 68.82
CA LYS A 2 15.97 35.91 68.38
C LYS A 2 15.96 35.90 66.85
N LYS A 3 17.01 35.37 66.29
CA LYS A 3 17.22 35.23 64.89
C LYS A 3 16.42 34.02 64.41
N ILE A 4 15.37 34.26 63.59
CA ILE A 4 14.61 33.22 62.92
C ILE A 4 15.24 33.03 61.56
N ILE A 5 15.95 31.94 61.42
CA ILE A 5 16.44 31.48 60.10
C ILE A 5 15.32 30.70 59.45
N ALA A 6 14.63 31.34 58.50
CA ALA A 6 13.67 30.67 57.65
C ALA A 6 14.44 29.88 56.62
N GLY A 7 14.49 28.57 56.80
CA GLY A 7 15.04 27.66 55.79
C GLY A 7 14.17 27.61 54.54
N LEU A 8 14.69 28.15 53.47
CA LEU A 8 14.07 28.07 52.16
C LEU A 8 14.29 26.67 51.58
N MET A 9 13.32 25.80 51.78
CA MET A 9 13.27 24.51 51.04
C MET A 9 12.93 24.77 49.59
N ILE A 10 13.94 24.80 48.74
CA ILE A 10 13.78 24.73 47.31
C ILE A 10 13.42 23.28 46.99
N ALA A 11 12.12 23.03 46.83
CA ALA A 11 11.62 21.79 46.25
C ALA A 11 12.02 21.77 44.77
N SER A 12 13.14 21.14 44.48
CA SER A 12 13.54 20.82 43.11
C SER A 12 12.54 19.81 42.56
N ALA A 13 11.49 20.29 41.94
CA ALA A 13 10.65 19.48 41.06
C ALA A 13 11.51 19.05 39.88
N MET A 14 12.17 17.91 40.00
CA MET A 14 12.72 17.20 38.86
C MET A 14 11.54 16.81 37.95
N LEU A 15 11.27 17.66 36.99
CA LEU A 15 10.53 17.27 35.81
C LEU A 15 11.39 16.23 35.09
N THR A 16 11.27 14.99 35.52
CA THR A 16 11.64 13.87 34.67
C THR A 16 10.71 13.92 33.48
N PHE A 17 11.11 14.66 32.46
CA PHE A 17 10.67 14.35 31.11
C PHE A 17 11.17 12.93 30.81
N GLY A 18 10.39 11.97 31.29
CA GLY A 18 10.50 10.63 30.79
C GLY A 18 10.31 10.75 29.28
N CYS A 19 11.39 10.67 28.54
CA CYS A 19 11.33 10.15 27.18
C CYS A 19 10.73 8.75 27.29
N SER A 20 9.42 8.69 27.39
CA SER A 20 8.65 7.53 26.98
C SER A 20 8.96 7.40 25.50
N GLY A 21 10.06 6.74 25.19
CA GLY A 21 10.26 6.15 23.90
C GLY A 21 9.05 5.28 23.68
N ARG A 22 7.99 5.82 23.09
CA ARG A 22 6.96 5.02 22.48
C ARG A 22 7.72 4.20 21.46
N ASN A 23 8.02 2.96 21.81
CA ASN A 23 8.25 1.95 20.79
C ASN A 23 6.99 2.01 19.97
N ALA A 24 7.06 2.71 18.83
CA ALA A 24 5.93 2.77 17.92
C ALA A 24 5.72 1.32 17.49
N ASP A 25 4.64 0.71 17.98
CA ASP A 25 4.27 -0.62 17.56
C ASP A 25 4.14 -0.60 16.04
N PHE A 26 4.71 -1.60 15.41
CA PHE A 26 4.63 -1.73 13.96
C PHE A 26 3.87 -2.99 13.58
N GLY A 27 3.19 -2.93 12.45
CA GLY A 27 2.53 -4.06 11.84
C GLY A 27 3.40 -4.73 10.79
N THR A 28 3.07 -5.96 10.46
CA THR A 28 3.64 -6.69 9.33
C THR A 28 2.53 -7.15 8.40
N VAL A 29 2.80 -7.12 7.08
CA VAL A 29 1.88 -7.58 6.04
C VAL A 29 2.57 -8.57 5.12
N ASP A 30 1.93 -9.70 4.88
CA ASP A 30 2.38 -10.72 3.91
C ASP A 30 1.80 -10.39 2.54
N MET A 31 2.63 -9.80 1.68
CA MET A 31 2.22 -9.39 0.34
C MET A 31 1.80 -10.55 -0.55
N LYS A 32 2.35 -11.75 -0.36
CA LYS A 32 1.96 -12.95 -1.12
C LYS A 32 0.53 -13.36 -0.81
N LYS A 33 0.15 -13.29 0.47
CA LYS A 33 -1.24 -13.54 0.89
C LYS A 33 -2.18 -12.47 0.40
N VAL A 34 -1.80 -11.19 0.48
CA VAL A 34 -2.58 -10.08 -0.07
C VAL A 34 -2.85 -10.32 -1.56
N GLU A 35 -1.82 -10.66 -2.33
CA GLU A 35 -1.95 -10.92 -3.77
C GLU A 35 -2.83 -12.13 -4.09
N ALA A 36 -2.78 -13.17 -3.25
CA ALA A 36 -3.55 -14.39 -3.47
C ALA A 36 -5.01 -14.29 -3.02
N GLU A 37 -5.29 -13.52 -1.97
CA GLU A 37 -6.58 -13.58 -1.28
C GLU A 37 -7.44 -12.32 -1.47
N ALA A 38 -6.83 -11.12 -1.69
CA ALA A 38 -7.60 -9.88 -1.81
C ALA A 38 -8.52 -9.90 -3.04
N THR A 39 -9.81 -9.64 -2.81
CA THR A 39 -10.84 -9.65 -3.86
C THR A 39 -10.52 -8.66 -4.96
N VAL A 40 -10.11 -7.44 -4.61
CA VAL A 40 -9.74 -6.41 -5.60
C VAL A 40 -8.60 -6.85 -6.52
N VAL A 41 -7.70 -7.70 -6.05
CA VAL A 41 -6.62 -8.23 -6.90
C VAL A 41 -7.19 -9.20 -7.93
N LYS A 42 -8.09 -10.10 -7.52
CA LYS A 42 -8.77 -11.05 -8.41
C LYS A 42 -9.61 -10.31 -9.46
N ASP A 43 -10.44 -9.40 -9.01
CA ASP A 43 -11.31 -8.59 -9.89
C ASP A 43 -10.49 -7.77 -10.89
N THR A 44 -9.37 -7.19 -10.44
CA THR A 44 -8.51 -6.42 -11.32
C THR A 44 -7.80 -7.31 -12.34
N LYS A 45 -7.36 -8.51 -11.97
CA LYS A 45 -6.78 -9.49 -12.90
C LYS A 45 -7.78 -9.93 -13.96
N GLU A 46 -9.03 -10.18 -13.57
CA GLU A 46 -10.11 -10.54 -14.51
C GLU A 46 -10.42 -9.38 -15.47
N ASP A 47 -10.53 -8.15 -14.95
CA ASP A 47 -10.78 -6.95 -15.76
C ASP A 47 -9.66 -6.71 -16.78
N VAL A 48 -8.40 -6.82 -16.36
CA VAL A 48 -7.24 -6.73 -17.27
C VAL A 48 -7.28 -7.81 -18.33
N THR A 49 -7.56 -9.05 -17.94
CA THR A 49 -7.62 -10.18 -18.91
C THR A 49 -8.68 -9.91 -19.95
N LYS A 50 -9.87 -9.48 -19.54
CA LYS A 50 -10.98 -9.16 -20.47
C LYS A 50 -10.61 -8.00 -21.39
N LYS A 51 -10.10 -6.90 -20.84
CA LYS A 51 -9.67 -5.74 -21.64
C LYS A 51 -8.58 -6.09 -22.65
N MET A 52 -7.64 -6.95 -22.28
CA MET A 52 -6.57 -7.41 -23.18
C MET A 52 -7.12 -8.32 -24.30
N GLN A 53 -8.10 -9.17 -24.00
CA GLN A 53 -8.77 -9.98 -25.02
C GLN A 53 -9.55 -9.11 -26.00
N ASP A 54 -10.34 -8.15 -25.52
CA ASP A 54 -11.08 -7.21 -26.34
C ASP A 54 -10.14 -6.35 -27.20
N LEU A 55 -9.02 -5.90 -26.61
CA LEU A 55 -7.99 -5.14 -27.30
C LEU A 55 -7.38 -5.95 -28.45
N LYS A 56 -7.04 -7.22 -28.19
CA LYS A 56 -6.50 -8.13 -29.22
C LYS A 56 -7.50 -8.36 -30.35
N ALA A 57 -8.76 -8.64 -30.05
CA ALA A 57 -9.81 -8.84 -31.04
C ALA A 57 -10.02 -7.60 -31.92
N SER A 58 -9.89 -6.40 -31.34
CA SER A 58 -9.96 -5.14 -32.07
C SER A 58 -8.73 -4.95 -32.97
N MET A 59 -7.54 -5.27 -32.46
CA MET A 59 -6.29 -5.20 -33.21
C MET A 59 -6.34 -6.12 -34.44
N ASP A 60 -6.80 -7.36 -34.29
CA ASP A 60 -6.89 -8.32 -35.39
C ASP A 60 -7.84 -7.82 -36.52
N LYS A 61 -8.94 -7.16 -36.14
CA LYS A 61 -9.86 -6.52 -37.09
C LYS A 61 -9.21 -5.33 -37.80
N ASP A 62 -8.53 -4.50 -37.06
CA ASP A 62 -7.92 -3.27 -37.59
C ASP A 62 -6.68 -3.55 -38.43
N MET A 63 -6.05 -4.71 -38.27
CA MET A 63 -4.94 -5.16 -39.11
C MET A 63 -5.40 -5.79 -40.43
N ALA A 64 -6.63 -6.28 -40.50
CA ALA A 64 -7.14 -6.99 -41.68
C ALA A 64 -7.14 -6.08 -42.92
N GLY A 65 -6.52 -6.55 -44.00
CA GLY A 65 -6.47 -5.85 -45.30
C GLY A 65 -5.54 -4.64 -45.37
N LYS A 66 -4.73 -4.38 -44.31
CA LYS A 66 -3.77 -3.28 -44.29
C LYS A 66 -2.40 -3.70 -44.85
N SER A 67 -1.66 -2.72 -45.38
CA SER A 67 -0.26 -2.88 -45.76
C SER A 67 0.63 -3.10 -44.55
N ALA A 68 1.83 -3.64 -44.75
CA ALA A 68 2.78 -3.91 -43.68
C ALA A 68 3.15 -2.64 -42.84
N GLU A 69 3.23 -1.49 -43.50
CA GLU A 69 3.52 -0.22 -42.85
C GLU A 69 2.35 0.27 -41.98
N GLU A 70 1.12 0.12 -42.48
CA GLU A 70 -0.09 0.46 -41.68
C GLU A 70 -0.29 -0.50 -40.52
N GLN A 71 -0.02 -1.80 -40.70
CA GLN A 71 -0.06 -2.79 -39.63
C GLN A 71 0.91 -2.46 -38.52
N LYS A 72 2.12 -1.95 -38.83
CA LYS A 72 3.10 -1.52 -37.85
C LYS A 72 2.56 -0.36 -36.98
N LYS A 73 1.93 0.64 -37.60
CA LYS A 73 1.32 1.77 -36.86
C LYS A 73 0.17 1.29 -35.97
N VAL A 74 -0.65 0.38 -36.42
CA VAL A 74 -1.71 -0.26 -35.64
C VAL A 74 -1.10 -0.98 -34.43
N ALA A 75 -0.08 -1.80 -34.64
CA ALA A 75 0.58 -2.53 -33.54
C ALA A 75 1.20 -1.61 -32.48
N GLU A 76 1.80 -0.48 -32.89
CA GLU A 76 2.34 0.52 -31.97
C GLU A 76 1.24 1.16 -31.11
N ASP A 77 0.10 1.55 -31.71
CA ASP A 77 -1.04 2.11 -30.98
C ASP A 77 -1.62 1.10 -29.97
N TYR A 78 -1.82 -0.16 -30.40
CA TYR A 78 -2.33 -1.21 -29.52
C TYR A 78 -1.35 -1.57 -28.39
N THR A 79 -0.05 -1.49 -28.63
CA THR A 79 0.96 -1.66 -27.60
C THR A 79 0.85 -0.56 -26.54
N ALA A 80 0.68 0.70 -26.96
CA ALA A 80 0.47 1.81 -26.03
C ALA A 80 -0.81 1.65 -25.20
N ARG A 81 -1.91 1.20 -25.82
CA ARG A 81 -3.16 0.91 -25.09
C ARG A 81 -3.01 -0.25 -24.10
N ALA A 82 -2.28 -1.30 -24.44
CA ALA A 82 -2.00 -2.41 -23.55
C ALA A 82 -1.21 -1.95 -22.31
N GLN A 83 -0.20 -1.10 -22.51
CA GLN A 83 0.57 -0.50 -21.41
C GLN A 83 -0.31 0.37 -20.51
N LEU A 84 -1.23 1.13 -21.08
CA LEU A 84 -2.18 1.95 -20.32
C LEU A 84 -3.07 1.08 -19.43
N ILE A 85 -3.64 0.00 -19.96
CA ILE A 85 -4.46 -0.96 -19.18
C ILE A 85 -3.67 -1.50 -17.99
N GLN A 86 -2.42 -1.90 -18.20
CA GLN A 86 -1.56 -2.41 -17.12
C GLN A 86 -1.25 -1.33 -16.07
N THR A 87 -0.94 -0.12 -16.52
CA THR A 87 -0.64 1.01 -15.62
C THR A 87 -1.85 1.39 -14.76
N GLU A 88 -3.04 1.44 -15.36
CA GLU A 88 -4.28 1.70 -14.63
C GLU A 88 -4.55 0.62 -13.58
N ALA A 89 -4.36 -0.65 -13.92
CA ALA A 89 -4.52 -1.76 -12.99
C ALA A 89 -3.54 -1.67 -11.81
N GLN A 90 -2.27 -1.38 -12.08
CA GLN A 90 -1.26 -1.19 -11.04
C GLN A 90 -1.60 -0.02 -10.12
N ASN A 91 -2.01 1.12 -10.67
CA ASN A 91 -2.39 2.30 -9.91
C ASN A 91 -3.62 2.02 -9.03
N LYS A 92 -4.61 1.29 -9.55
CA LYS A 92 -5.80 0.87 -8.79
C LYS A 92 -5.41 0.00 -7.59
N LEU A 93 -4.59 -1.03 -7.82
CA LEU A 93 -4.15 -1.93 -6.76
C LEU A 93 -3.31 -1.20 -5.72
N LYS A 94 -2.39 -0.34 -6.15
CA LYS A 94 -1.57 0.47 -5.24
C LYS A 94 -2.43 1.40 -4.39
N ALA A 95 -3.35 2.13 -4.97
CA ALA A 95 -4.24 3.03 -4.24
C ALA A 95 -5.12 2.28 -3.22
N SER A 96 -5.64 1.10 -3.59
CA SER A 96 -6.40 0.25 -2.67
C SER A 96 -5.54 -0.25 -1.51
N LEU A 97 -4.32 -0.71 -1.78
CA LEU A 97 -3.38 -1.14 -0.75
C LEU A 97 -2.98 0.01 0.18
N ASP A 98 -2.58 1.16 -0.36
CA ASP A 98 -2.17 2.32 0.43
C ASP A 98 -3.30 2.80 1.35
N THR A 99 -4.54 2.77 0.85
CA THR A 99 -5.73 3.10 1.64
C THR A 99 -5.95 2.10 2.76
N ALA A 100 -5.88 0.80 2.46
CA ALA A 100 -6.05 -0.27 3.44
C ALA A 100 -4.98 -0.22 4.53
N LEU A 101 -3.70 -0.06 4.16
CA LEU A 101 -2.59 0.09 5.10
C LEU A 101 -2.79 1.29 6.03
N SER A 102 -3.18 2.45 5.47
CA SER A 102 -3.41 3.66 6.25
C SER A 102 -4.56 3.49 7.25
N GLN A 103 -5.64 2.82 6.84
CA GLN A 103 -6.79 2.55 7.72
C GLN A 103 -6.41 1.60 8.86
N VAL A 104 -5.75 0.48 8.54
CA VAL A 104 -5.32 -0.51 9.54
C VAL A 104 -4.32 0.10 10.51
N ALA A 105 -3.36 0.89 10.03
CA ALA A 105 -2.41 1.58 10.91
C ALA A 105 -3.10 2.51 11.90
N LYS A 106 -4.08 3.29 11.46
CA LYS A 106 -4.87 4.17 12.32
C LYS A 106 -5.72 3.40 13.33
N GLU A 107 -6.43 2.37 12.90
CA GLU A 107 -7.31 1.59 13.76
C GLU A 107 -6.56 0.83 14.85
N LYS A 108 -5.35 0.37 14.54
CA LYS A 108 -4.51 -0.37 15.49
C LYS A 108 -3.48 0.50 16.22
N GLY A 109 -3.42 1.79 15.91
CA GLY A 109 -2.45 2.71 16.54
C GLY A 109 -0.99 2.39 16.18
N LEU A 110 -0.74 1.83 14.99
CA LEU A 110 0.59 1.45 14.53
C LEU A 110 1.32 2.65 13.93
N GLY A 111 2.61 2.76 14.24
CA GLY A 111 3.47 3.79 13.65
C GLY A 111 3.91 3.49 12.23
N ALA A 112 3.95 2.21 11.85
CA ALA A 112 4.29 1.74 10.51
C ALA A 112 3.72 0.34 10.25
N ILE A 113 3.57 -0.01 8.97
CA ILE A 113 3.33 -1.40 8.53
C ILE A 113 4.44 -1.76 7.54
N LEU A 114 5.14 -2.84 7.82
CA LEU A 114 6.29 -3.31 7.06
C LEU A 114 5.94 -4.60 6.31
N ILE A 115 6.64 -4.85 5.21
CA ILE A 115 6.51 -6.14 4.51
C ILE A 115 7.11 -7.24 5.37
N LYS A 116 6.36 -8.32 5.60
CA LYS A 116 6.73 -9.42 6.50
C LYS A 116 8.08 -10.05 6.14
N ASP A 117 8.35 -10.24 4.86
CA ASP A 117 9.61 -10.81 4.37
C ASP A 117 10.85 -9.92 4.68
N ALA A 118 10.64 -8.63 4.97
CA ALA A 118 11.70 -7.69 5.35
C ALA A 118 11.94 -7.60 6.87
N VAL A 119 11.09 -8.26 7.67
CA VAL A 119 11.14 -8.21 9.14
C VAL A 119 11.57 -9.57 9.68
N PRO A 120 12.82 -9.70 10.21
CA PRO A 120 13.31 -10.97 10.73
C PRO A 120 12.52 -11.49 11.94
N GLN A 121 12.04 -10.57 12.79
CA GLN A 121 11.32 -10.91 14.03
C GLN A 121 10.50 -9.72 14.53
N GLY A 122 9.33 -10.00 15.12
CA GLY A 122 8.46 -9.02 15.78
C GLY A 122 7.40 -8.41 14.85
N GLY A 123 6.66 -7.45 15.38
CA GLY A 123 5.53 -6.80 14.71
C GLY A 123 4.21 -7.57 14.84
N THR A 124 3.12 -6.84 14.73
CA THR A 124 1.76 -7.41 14.71
C THR A 124 1.39 -7.78 13.28
N ASP A 125 1.07 -9.03 13.00
CA ASP A 125 0.60 -9.44 11.67
C ASP A 125 -0.80 -8.86 11.42
N VAL A 126 -0.91 -7.99 10.44
CA VAL A 126 -2.15 -7.30 10.05
C VAL A 126 -2.60 -7.68 8.63
N THR A 127 -2.06 -8.75 8.09
CA THR A 127 -2.33 -9.20 6.71
C THR A 127 -3.82 -9.36 6.44
N LYS A 128 -4.54 -10.01 7.37
CA LYS A 128 -5.97 -10.27 7.22
C LYS A 128 -6.79 -8.98 7.17
N GLU A 129 -6.53 -8.06 8.08
CA GLU A 129 -7.22 -6.77 8.13
C GLU A 129 -6.95 -5.93 6.89
N VAL A 130 -5.73 -5.95 6.37
CA VAL A 130 -5.38 -5.28 5.11
C VAL A 130 -6.17 -5.88 3.95
N ILE A 131 -6.23 -7.21 3.82
CA ILE A 131 -7.01 -7.90 2.78
C ILE A 131 -8.50 -7.51 2.84
N GLU A 132 -9.09 -7.50 4.03
CA GLU A 132 -10.49 -7.15 4.23
C GLU A 132 -10.81 -5.69 3.84
N LYS A 133 -9.83 -4.79 3.95
CA LYS A 133 -9.99 -3.36 3.61
C LYS A 133 -9.61 -3.01 2.17
N MET A 134 -8.95 -3.89 1.46
CA MET A 134 -8.67 -3.71 0.04
C MET A 134 -9.95 -3.93 -0.79
N LYS A 135 -10.46 -2.83 -1.36
CA LYS A 135 -11.68 -2.79 -2.19
C LYS A 135 -11.39 -2.14 -3.54
#